data_49b8902e5ccfcfb63e8a9a65a23c4234
#
_entry.id   49b8902e5ccfcfb63e8a9a65a23c4234
#
_cell.length_a   1.000
_cell.length_b   1.000
_cell.length_c   1.000
_cell.angle_alpha   90.00
_cell.angle_beta   90.00
_cell.angle_gamma   90.00
#
_symmetry.space_group_name_H-M   'P 1'
#
loop_
_entity.id
_entity.type
_entity.pdbx_description
1 polymer ?
#
loop_
_entity_poly.entity_id
_entity_poly.type
_entity_poly.pdbx_seq_one_letter_code
_entity_poly.pdbx_strand_id
1 'polypeptide(L)'
;MRSGLVVAALVALSLTAVSAADNWPHFRPFAGVVDDDPRLPDTWGTKENVAWKVAVPGLGWGSPIVWGEHVFVTAVLGDDTRPKPGLVIEDGKAPSTPTYWQVPANANYRWMLYDFDFKTGKLRWERELKQGAPLTPRYHKNSFATETPVTDGQRVYVFHAPAGLLAAVDFSGRVVWTRQIDQPVTGQADVGPFGPGASPAIYRNRLFLVSDEHPNVWWLAAFDTQAGKPLWRIQEAKERGFGWSTPFVWEHGARTELITVSKRRVNSYDIDGRPLWHLNGLSGSTTPTPFAADGLLYASSGYPGAFRPVYVIRPGASGDITLKEGETSNEFVAWSNPALATYLPSPIVYRNQLCSLFARGLFTCHDAKTGKEIYGRQRIDPQASGFSASPWAYNGRIFLASEDGDVYVLEAGPQFKILHKNSMGEMIHTASPAIVQGSLIIRTVSSLWKIARTTR
;
A
#
# COMPACT_ATOMS: atom_id res chain seq x y z
N MET A 1 -2.99 -24.26 -68.72
CA MET A 1 -2.91 -23.22 -67.72
C MET A 1 -3.69 -23.71 -66.49
N ARG A 2 -2.97 -24.08 -65.43
CA ARG A 2 -3.56 -24.49 -64.15
C ARG A 2 -3.24 -23.39 -63.14
N SER A 3 -4.24 -22.67 -62.70
CA SER A 3 -4.15 -21.66 -61.63
C SER A 3 -4.18 -22.35 -60.28
N GLY A 4 -3.06 -22.26 -59.57
CA GLY A 4 -2.98 -22.70 -58.16
C GLY A 4 -3.47 -21.57 -57.22
N LEU A 5 -4.49 -21.83 -56.45
CA LEU A 5 -4.92 -20.99 -55.32
C LEU A 5 -3.98 -21.23 -54.13
N VAL A 6 -3.29 -20.19 -53.70
CA VAL A 6 -2.54 -20.18 -52.43
C VAL A 6 -3.51 -19.68 -51.36
N VAL A 7 -3.92 -20.60 -50.48
CA VAL A 7 -4.69 -20.25 -49.28
C VAL A 7 -3.69 -19.84 -48.18
N ALA A 8 -3.61 -18.56 -47.88
CA ALA A 8 -2.87 -18.07 -46.72
C ALA A 8 -3.70 -18.26 -45.45
N ALA A 9 -3.27 -19.19 -44.60
CA ALA A 9 -3.86 -19.36 -43.27
C ALA A 9 -3.38 -18.22 -42.35
N LEU A 10 -4.27 -17.30 -42.05
CA LEU A 10 -4.06 -16.29 -40.97
C LEU A 10 -4.19 -17.03 -39.61
N VAL A 11 -3.07 -17.26 -38.97
CA VAL A 11 -3.05 -17.65 -37.54
C VAL A 11 -3.34 -16.39 -36.72
N ALA A 12 -4.58 -16.25 -36.28
CA ALA A 12 -4.95 -15.23 -35.29
C ALA A 12 -4.36 -15.64 -33.94
N LEU A 13 -3.23 -15.03 -33.54
CA LEU A 13 -2.81 -15.05 -32.15
C LEU A 13 -3.86 -14.25 -31.36
N SER A 14 -4.73 -14.96 -30.66
CA SER A 14 -5.58 -14.37 -29.63
C SER A 14 -4.67 -13.97 -28.44
N LEU A 15 -4.26 -12.71 -28.40
CA LEU A 15 -3.79 -12.07 -27.19
C LEU A 15 -5.00 -12.04 -26.23
N THR A 16 -5.08 -13.03 -25.35
CA THR A 16 -5.98 -12.97 -24.21
C THR A 16 -5.50 -11.79 -23.37
N ALA A 17 -6.24 -10.70 -23.37
CA ALA A 17 -6.04 -9.60 -22.43
C ALA A 17 -6.13 -10.20 -21.03
N VAL A 18 -5.00 -10.21 -20.29
CA VAL A 18 -4.94 -10.67 -18.91
C VAL A 18 -5.78 -9.69 -18.12
N SER A 19 -6.92 -10.16 -17.60
CA SER A 19 -7.82 -9.36 -16.78
C SER A 19 -7.07 -8.81 -15.55
N ALA A 20 -7.39 -7.61 -15.12
CA ALA A 20 -6.85 -7.01 -13.89
C ALA A 20 -7.06 -7.91 -12.65
N ALA A 21 -8.11 -8.74 -12.64
CA ALA A 21 -8.39 -9.74 -11.62
C ALA A 21 -7.39 -10.92 -11.57
N ASP A 22 -6.53 -11.07 -12.57
CA ASP A 22 -5.55 -12.16 -12.63
C ASP A 22 -4.18 -11.79 -12.06
N ASN A 23 -3.94 -10.49 -11.81
CA ASN A 23 -2.66 -9.96 -11.32
C ASN A 23 -2.86 -8.92 -10.21
N TRP A 24 -1.87 -8.80 -9.34
CA TRP A 24 -1.81 -7.82 -8.25
C TRP A 24 -0.44 -7.14 -8.26
N PRO A 25 -0.20 -6.18 -9.15
CA PRO A 25 1.15 -5.73 -9.53
C PRO A 25 1.84 -4.79 -8.55
N HIS A 26 1.13 -4.22 -7.59
CA HIS A 26 1.66 -3.22 -6.66
C HIS A 26 0.82 -3.13 -5.37
N PHE A 27 1.16 -2.21 -4.47
CA PHE A 27 0.39 -1.96 -3.26
C PHE A 27 -1.04 -1.51 -3.58
N ARG A 28 -2.04 -2.29 -3.12
CA ARG A 28 -3.47 -1.99 -3.23
C ARG A 28 -3.95 -1.50 -4.61
N PRO A 29 -3.73 -2.22 -5.70
CA PRO A 29 -4.40 -1.89 -6.95
C PRO A 29 -5.92 -1.83 -6.71
N PHE A 30 -6.61 -0.97 -7.46
CA PHE A 30 -8.06 -0.74 -7.33
C PHE A 30 -8.51 -0.38 -5.90
N ALA A 31 -7.64 0.28 -5.12
CA ALA A 31 -7.89 0.63 -3.71
C ALA A 31 -8.23 -0.59 -2.81
N GLY A 32 -7.86 -1.81 -3.20
CA GLY A 32 -8.19 -3.04 -2.48
C GLY A 32 -9.61 -3.55 -2.76
N VAL A 33 -10.28 -3.08 -3.81
CA VAL A 33 -11.60 -3.54 -4.25
C VAL A 33 -11.45 -4.37 -5.51
N VAL A 34 -12.14 -5.50 -5.58
CA VAL A 34 -12.26 -6.29 -6.80
C VAL A 34 -13.73 -6.58 -7.10
N ASP A 35 -14.01 -6.93 -8.35
CA ASP A 35 -15.33 -7.36 -8.78
C ASP A 35 -15.81 -8.59 -8.00
N ASP A 36 -17.13 -8.74 -7.91
CA ASP A 36 -17.72 -9.88 -7.23
C ASP A 36 -17.34 -11.18 -7.95
N ASP A 37 -16.71 -12.10 -7.22
CA ASP A 37 -16.27 -13.41 -7.72
C ASP A 37 -16.68 -14.51 -6.72
N PRO A 38 -17.59 -15.43 -7.10
CA PRO A 38 -18.06 -16.47 -6.18
C PRO A 38 -16.97 -17.46 -5.75
N ARG A 39 -15.82 -17.49 -6.40
CA ARG A 39 -14.65 -18.29 -6.00
C ARG A 39 -13.95 -17.72 -4.76
N LEU A 40 -14.06 -16.40 -4.53
CA LEU A 40 -13.43 -15.76 -3.37
C LEU A 40 -14.11 -16.19 -2.06
N PRO A 41 -13.34 -16.69 -1.08
CA PRO A 41 -13.88 -17.09 0.22
C PRO A 41 -14.20 -15.88 1.09
N ASP A 42 -15.27 -15.94 1.85
CA ASP A 42 -15.60 -15.01 2.93
C ASP A 42 -15.39 -15.62 4.32
N THR A 43 -15.20 -16.95 4.37
CA THR A 43 -14.88 -17.68 5.59
C THR A 43 -13.59 -18.48 5.44
N TRP A 44 -12.77 -18.46 6.48
CA TRP A 44 -11.57 -19.28 6.61
C TRP A 44 -11.11 -19.37 8.06
N GLY A 45 -10.23 -20.31 8.33
CA GLY A 45 -9.57 -20.49 9.61
C GLY A 45 -8.11 -20.87 9.42
N THR A 46 -7.49 -21.42 10.46
CA THR A 46 -6.10 -21.90 10.38
C THR A 46 -5.91 -23.14 9.50
N LYS A 47 -7.02 -23.81 9.12
CA LYS A 47 -7.05 -25.02 8.25
C LYS A 47 -8.16 -24.94 7.20
N GLU A 48 -9.28 -24.30 7.50
CA GLU A 48 -10.41 -24.17 6.60
C GLU A 48 -10.11 -23.18 5.50
N ASN A 49 -10.41 -23.53 4.24
CA ASN A 49 -10.16 -22.73 3.04
C ASN A 49 -8.70 -22.24 2.89
N VAL A 50 -7.74 -22.97 3.48
CA VAL A 50 -6.31 -22.74 3.33
C VAL A 50 -5.79 -23.67 2.23
N ALA A 51 -5.49 -23.12 1.05
CA ALA A 51 -4.88 -23.89 -0.03
C ALA A 51 -3.42 -24.26 0.29
N TRP A 52 -2.69 -23.32 0.84
CA TRP A 52 -1.34 -23.53 1.38
C TRP A 52 -0.94 -22.44 2.39
N LYS A 53 0.02 -22.80 3.22
CA LYS A 53 0.73 -21.90 4.14
C LYS A 53 2.22 -22.20 4.06
N VAL A 54 3.06 -21.19 3.93
CA VAL A 54 4.52 -21.33 3.88
C VAL A 54 5.19 -20.28 4.74
N ALA A 55 6.33 -20.62 5.34
CA ALA A 55 7.14 -19.67 6.08
C ALA A 55 7.83 -18.69 5.12
N VAL A 56 7.92 -17.42 5.52
CA VAL A 56 8.75 -16.41 4.86
C VAL A 56 9.93 -16.11 5.77
N PRO A 57 11.18 -16.41 5.37
CA PRO A 57 12.34 -16.10 6.18
C PRO A 57 12.53 -14.60 6.37
N GLY A 58 12.84 -14.17 7.59
CA GLY A 58 13.08 -12.76 7.93
C GLY A 58 11.81 -11.97 8.24
N LEU A 59 11.99 -10.67 8.47
CA LEU A 59 10.92 -9.72 8.76
C LEU A 59 10.64 -8.81 7.57
N GLY A 60 9.37 -8.46 7.35
CA GLY A 60 8.97 -7.50 6.34
C GLY A 60 7.47 -7.25 6.37
N TRP A 61 7.07 -5.99 6.13
CA TRP A 61 5.67 -5.53 6.16
C TRP A 61 5.11 -5.21 4.78
N GLY A 62 5.94 -5.31 3.73
CA GLY A 62 5.47 -5.16 2.36
C GLY A 62 4.39 -6.17 2.01
N SER A 63 3.35 -5.72 1.33
CA SER A 63 2.27 -6.57 0.83
C SER A 63 2.79 -7.54 -0.24
N PRO A 64 2.22 -8.74 -0.38
CA PRO A 64 2.53 -9.61 -1.50
C PRO A 64 2.03 -8.97 -2.81
N ILE A 65 2.81 -9.13 -3.87
CA ILE A 65 2.36 -8.87 -5.24
C ILE A 65 2.31 -10.18 -6.03
N VAL A 66 1.40 -10.23 -7.00
CA VAL A 66 1.17 -11.45 -7.79
C VAL A 66 1.15 -11.10 -9.27
N TRP A 67 1.84 -11.90 -10.08
CA TRP A 67 1.76 -11.85 -11.52
C TRP A 67 1.78 -13.26 -12.12
N GLY A 68 0.68 -13.67 -12.72
CA GLY A 68 0.52 -15.04 -13.21
C GLY A 68 0.67 -16.07 -12.08
N GLU A 69 1.69 -16.92 -12.19
CA GLU A 69 1.99 -17.95 -11.20
C GLU A 69 3.08 -17.55 -10.18
N HIS A 70 3.47 -16.29 -10.13
CA HIS A 70 4.52 -15.78 -9.26
C HIS A 70 3.92 -14.96 -8.11
N VAL A 71 4.39 -15.20 -6.89
CA VAL A 71 4.07 -14.41 -5.69
C VAL A 71 5.36 -13.86 -5.12
N PHE A 72 5.52 -12.55 -5.18
CA PHE A 72 6.72 -11.88 -4.72
C PHE A 72 6.50 -11.19 -3.37
N VAL A 73 7.45 -11.38 -2.46
CA VAL A 73 7.51 -10.68 -1.17
C VAL A 73 8.94 -10.31 -0.83
N THR A 74 9.10 -9.20 -0.11
CA THR A 74 10.40 -8.73 0.39
C THR A 74 10.53 -9.02 1.88
N ALA A 75 11.74 -9.25 2.36
CA ALA A 75 12.04 -9.35 3.78
C ALA A 75 13.49 -8.94 4.07
N VAL A 76 13.79 -8.74 5.35
CA VAL A 76 15.14 -8.53 5.87
C VAL A 76 15.51 -9.66 6.83
N LEU A 77 16.69 -10.24 6.63
CA LEU A 77 17.29 -11.22 7.54
C LEU A 77 18.27 -10.53 8.48
N GLY A 78 18.43 -11.08 9.68
CA GLY A 78 19.31 -10.54 10.72
C GLY A 78 18.61 -9.57 11.68
N ASP A 79 17.33 -9.25 11.44
CA ASP A 79 16.49 -8.52 12.39
C ASP A 79 15.49 -9.49 13.03
N ASP A 80 15.74 -9.86 14.26
CA ASP A 80 14.90 -10.80 15.02
C ASP A 80 13.84 -10.08 15.87
N THR A 81 13.75 -8.75 15.79
CA THR A 81 12.86 -7.94 16.61
C THR A 81 11.43 -8.02 16.09
N ARG A 82 10.61 -8.80 16.75
CA ARG A 82 9.18 -8.95 16.43
C ARG A 82 8.35 -7.96 17.24
N PRO A 83 7.52 -7.12 16.59
CA PRO A 83 6.61 -6.25 17.30
C PRO A 83 5.49 -7.08 17.97
N LYS A 84 4.88 -6.50 19.01
CA LYS A 84 3.65 -7.02 19.61
C LYS A 84 2.45 -6.37 18.94
N PRO A 85 1.28 -7.03 18.88
CA PRO A 85 0.03 -6.39 18.46
C PRO A 85 -0.30 -5.16 19.32
N GLY A 86 -1.03 -4.23 18.75
CA GLY A 86 -1.52 -3.05 19.44
C GLY A 86 -0.79 -1.75 19.06
N LEU A 87 -1.51 -0.65 19.22
CA LEU A 87 -0.93 0.69 19.02
C LEU A 87 -0.05 1.05 20.21
N VAL A 88 1.12 1.59 19.90
CA VAL A 88 2.11 1.97 20.91
C VAL A 88 1.75 3.26 21.66
N ILE A 89 0.79 4.02 21.18
CA ILE A 89 0.34 5.23 21.85
C ILE A 89 -0.73 4.83 22.86
N GLU A 90 -0.31 4.50 24.06
CA GLU A 90 -1.21 4.35 25.18
C GLU A 90 -1.68 5.73 25.65
N ASP A 91 -2.99 5.97 25.54
CA ASP A 91 -3.74 7.08 26.16
C ASP A 91 -3.09 8.48 26.15
N GLY A 92 -2.39 8.83 25.07
CA GLY A 92 -1.78 10.16 24.91
C GLY A 92 -0.49 10.36 25.73
N LYS A 93 0.03 9.35 26.38
CA LYS A 93 1.32 9.38 27.04
C LYS A 93 2.41 8.82 26.11
N ALA A 94 3.52 9.51 26.01
CA ALA A 94 4.71 8.96 25.37
C ALA A 94 5.08 7.65 26.07
N PRO A 95 5.39 6.56 25.34
CA PRO A 95 5.81 5.32 25.96
C PRO A 95 7.08 5.55 26.80
N SER A 96 7.16 4.88 27.92
CA SER A 96 8.29 4.94 28.85
C SER A 96 9.58 4.30 28.32
N THR A 97 9.49 3.60 27.17
CA THR A 97 10.64 2.96 26.48
C THR A 97 10.94 3.68 25.17
N PRO A 98 12.21 3.67 24.71
CA PRO A 98 12.56 4.23 23.41
C PRO A 98 11.67 3.63 22.32
N THR A 99 10.88 4.46 21.63
CA THR A 99 9.99 4.04 20.54
C THR A 99 10.75 3.77 19.25
N TYR A 100 12.05 4.02 19.25
CA TYR A 100 12.90 3.97 18.07
C TYR A 100 13.96 2.90 18.22
N TRP A 101 14.12 2.11 17.16
CA TRP A 101 15.18 1.13 17.08
C TRP A 101 16.42 1.77 16.51
N GLN A 102 17.46 1.94 17.34
CA GLN A 102 18.77 2.40 16.89
C GLN A 102 19.44 1.29 16.08
N VAL A 103 20.12 1.67 15.02
CA VAL A 103 20.93 0.72 14.24
C VAL A 103 22.13 0.30 15.09
N PRO A 104 22.30 -1.00 15.41
CA PRO A 104 23.50 -1.46 16.11
C PRO A 104 24.76 -1.15 15.30
N ALA A 105 25.86 -0.80 15.98
CA ALA A 105 27.11 -0.44 15.32
C ALA A 105 27.68 -1.56 14.41
N ASN A 106 27.36 -2.82 14.72
CA ASN A 106 27.76 -4.02 13.97
C ASN A 106 26.61 -4.63 13.17
N ALA A 107 25.54 -3.85 12.87
CA ALA A 107 24.41 -4.36 12.12
C ALA A 107 24.82 -4.86 10.73
N ASN A 108 24.37 -6.04 10.39
CA ASN A 108 24.67 -6.67 9.11
C ASN A 108 23.42 -7.43 8.61
N TYR A 109 22.47 -6.66 8.12
CA TYR A 109 21.20 -7.17 7.60
C TYR A 109 21.33 -7.56 6.15
N ARG A 110 20.47 -8.51 5.70
CA ARG A 110 20.37 -8.96 4.31
C ARG A 110 18.99 -8.67 3.78
N TRP A 111 18.88 -7.85 2.75
CA TRP A 111 17.62 -7.50 2.08
C TRP A 111 17.32 -8.51 0.98
N MET A 112 16.18 -9.18 1.12
CA MET A 112 15.79 -10.32 0.30
C MET A 112 14.55 -10.03 -0.54
N LEU A 113 14.50 -10.63 -1.71
CA LEU A 113 13.30 -10.83 -2.53
C LEU A 113 13.07 -12.33 -2.69
N TYR A 114 11.84 -12.77 -2.46
CA TYR A 114 11.39 -14.15 -2.60
C TYR A 114 10.34 -14.25 -3.69
N ASP A 115 10.37 -15.31 -4.47
CA ASP A 115 9.34 -15.74 -5.40
C ASP A 115 8.80 -17.10 -4.99
N PHE A 116 7.49 -17.15 -4.73
CA PHE A 116 6.77 -18.36 -4.40
C PHE A 116 5.84 -18.73 -5.55
N ASP A 117 5.67 -20.03 -5.78
CA ASP A 117 4.72 -20.55 -6.74
C ASP A 117 3.29 -20.33 -6.25
N PHE A 118 2.48 -19.64 -7.03
CA PHE A 118 1.11 -19.27 -6.68
C PHE A 118 0.21 -20.48 -6.43
N LYS A 119 0.39 -21.59 -7.14
CA LYS A 119 -0.44 -22.79 -7.01
C LYS A 119 -0.10 -23.60 -5.77
N THR A 120 1.19 -23.76 -5.50
CA THR A 120 1.70 -24.71 -4.51
C THR A 120 2.29 -24.06 -3.26
N GLY A 121 2.60 -22.77 -3.27
CA GLY A 121 3.31 -22.06 -2.21
C GLY A 121 4.80 -22.43 -2.12
N LYS A 122 5.33 -23.28 -3.01
CA LYS A 122 6.75 -23.64 -3.00
C LYS A 122 7.62 -22.45 -3.37
N LEU A 123 8.73 -22.28 -2.66
CA LEU A 123 9.76 -21.31 -3.03
C LEU A 123 10.33 -21.67 -4.40
N ARG A 124 10.23 -20.76 -5.38
CA ARG A 124 10.85 -20.88 -6.71
C ARG A 124 12.31 -20.46 -6.64
N TRP A 125 12.55 -19.29 -6.04
CA TRP A 125 13.89 -18.76 -5.81
C TRP A 125 13.85 -17.68 -4.71
N GLU A 126 15.02 -17.41 -4.15
CA GLU A 126 15.30 -16.28 -3.28
C GLU A 126 16.49 -15.49 -3.81
N ARG A 127 16.47 -14.17 -3.59
CA ARG A 127 17.54 -13.30 -4.04
C ARG A 127 17.92 -12.32 -2.94
N GLU A 128 19.17 -12.39 -2.52
CA GLU A 128 19.77 -11.30 -1.76
C GLU A 128 20.07 -10.13 -2.69
N LEU A 129 19.56 -8.94 -2.35
CA LEU A 129 19.72 -7.73 -3.13
C LEU A 129 20.80 -6.81 -2.56
N LYS A 130 20.97 -6.83 -1.24
CA LYS A 130 21.98 -6.05 -0.52
C LYS A 130 22.24 -6.65 0.86
N GLN A 131 23.47 -6.47 1.35
CA GLN A 131 23.88 -6.76 2.71
C GLN A 131 24.57 -5.55 3.33
N GLY A 132 24.39 -5.32 4.63
CA GLY A 132 25.06 -4.26 5.40
C GLY A 132 24.20 -3.66 6.50
N ALA A 133 24.62 -2.51 7.01
CA ALA A 133 23.84 -1.76 7.98
C ALA A 133 22.76 -0.93 7.28
N PRO A 134 21.58 -0.74 7.90
CA PRO A 134 20.58 0.21 7.41
C PRO A 134 21.10 1.65 7.53
N LEU A 135 20.69 2.48 6.58
CA LEU A 135 21.06 3.91 6.56
C LEU A 135 20.26 4.74 7.57
N THR A 136 19.10 4.24 7.98
CA THR A 136 18.19 4.94 8.88
C THR A 136 17.75 4.02 10.01
N PRO A 137 17.53 4.53 11.22
CA PRO A 137 16.83 3.81 12.27
C PRO A 137 15.36 3.57 11.86
N ARG A 138 14.63 2.83 12.66
CA ARG A 138 13.20 2.58 12.44
C ARG A 138 12.39 2.68 13.73
N TYR A 139 11.11 2.95 13.57
CA TYR A 139 10.14 2.79 14.64
C TYR A 139 10.05 1.31 15.05
N HIS A 140 9.89 1.02 16.35
CA HIS A 140 9.92 -0.38 16.83
C HIS A 140 8.86 -1.29 16.20
N LYS A 141 7.77 -0.74 15.68
CA LYS A 141 6.74 -1.49 14.92
C LYS A 141 6.98 -1.51 13.41
N ASN A 142 7.95 -0.76 12.91
CA ASN A 142 8.33 -0.81 11.51
C ASN A 142 9.32 -1.96 11.27
N SER A 143 9.55 -2.34 10.02
CA SER A 143 10.62 -3.24 9.59
C SER A 143 11.58 -2.51 8.67
N PHE A 144 12.75 -3.10 8.38
CA PHE A 144 13.65 -2.59 7.34
C PHE A 144 13.27 -3.08 5.93
N ALA A 145 12.08 -3.70 5.76
CA ALA A 145 11.49 -4.14 4.49
C ALA A 145 9.97 -3.92 4.51
N THR A 146 9.56 -2.66 4.61
CA THR A 146 8.14 -2.26 4.70
C THR A 146 7.55 -1.95 3.34
N GLU A 147 8.38 -1.51 2.39
CA GLU A 147 7.94 -1.15 1.05
C GLU A 147 7.47 -2.38 0.28
N THR A 148 6.29 -2.27 -0.34
CA THR A 148 5.76 -3.27 -1.27
C THR A 148 6.45 -3.15 -2.62
N PRO A 149 6.97 -4.23 -3.21
CA PRO A 149 7.53 -4.18 -4.55
C PRO A 149 6.46 -3.93 -5.62
N VAL A 150 6.88 -3.57 -6.83
CA VAL A 150 5.98 -3.42 -7.98
C VAL A 150 6.48 -4.23 -9.18
N THR A 151 5.58 -4.57 -10.11
CA THR A 151 5.94 -5.31 -11.33
C THR A 151 5.26 -4.75 -12.57
N ASP A 152 5.94 -4.82 -13.71
CA ASP A 152 5.42 -4.56 -15.05
C ASP A 152 5.04 -5.84 -15.81
N GLY A 153 5.14 -7.00 -15.14
CA GLY A 153 4.90 -8.32 -15.74
C GLY A 153 6.13 -8.94 -16.40
N GLN A 154 7.27 -8.25 -16.41
CA GLN A 154 8.55 -8.76 -16.89
C GLN A 154 9.62 -8.75 -15.81
N ARG A 155 9.55 -7.76 -14.92
CA ARG A 155 10.49 -7.53 -13.83
C ARG A 155 9.75 -7.16 -12.56
N VAL A 156 10.37 -7.46 -11.43
CA VAL A 156 9.98 -6.95 -10.12
C VAL A 156 10.95 -5.83 -9.75
N TYR A 157 10.39 -4.70 -9.36
CA TYR A 157 11.15 -3.54 -8.91
C TYR A 157 11.01 -3.43 -7.40
N VAL A 158 12.14 -3.44 -6.72
CA VAL A 158 12.22 -3.41 -5.26
C VAL A 158 12.88 -2.11 -4.84
N PHE A 159 12.21 -1.37 -3.99
CA PHE A 159 12.80 -0.24 -3.28
C PHE A 159 12.93 -0.59 -1.81
N HIS A 160 14.16 -0.68 -1.32
CA HIS A 160 14.47 -0.78 0.11
C HIS A 160 15.10 0.52 0.56
N ALA A 161 14.26 1.46 1.00
CA ALA A 161 14.70 2.78 1.42
C ALA A 161 15.69 2.72 2.59
N PRO A 162 15.52 1.86 3.63
CA PRO A 162 16.53 1.73 4.69
C PRO A 162 17.89 1.27 4.19
N ALA A 163 17.93 0.54 3.07
CA ALA A 163 19.17 0.13 2.41
C ALA A 163 19.69 1.15 1.40
N GLY A 164 18.90 2.18 1.05
CA GLY A 164 19.17 3.05 -0.08
C GLY A 164 19.26 2.30 -1.40
N LEU A 165 18.43 1.28 -1.61
CA LEU A 165 18.51 0.36 -2.73
C LEU A 165 17.26 0.44 -3.60
N LEU A 166 17.44 0.66 -4.89
CA LEU A 166 16.45 0.37 -5.93
C LEU A 166 17.01 -0.72 -6.85
N ALA A 167 16.25 -1.78 -7.07
CA ALA A 167 16.67 -2.92 -7.88
C ALA A 167 15.58 -3.37 -8.84
N ALA A 168 15.97 -3.91 -9.99
CA ALA A 168 15.11 -4.68 -10.88
C ALA A 168 15.60 -6.12 -10.98
N VAL A 169 14.68 -7.06 -10.82
CA VAL A 169 14.92 -8.49 -10.87
C VAL A 169 13.97 -9.10 -11.88
N ASP A 170 14.43 -9.92 -12.81
CA ASP A 170 13.55 -10.64 -13.72
C ASP A 170 12.88 -11.83 -13.01
N PHE A 171 11.88 -12.44 -13.63
CA PHE A 171 11.11 -13.52 -13.03
C PHE A 171 11.90 -14.82 -12.84
N SER A 172 13.11 -14.93 -13.42
CA SER A 172 14.05 -16.03 -13.13
C SER A 172 14.88 -15.79 -11.85
N GLY A 173 14.74 -14.63 -11.22
CA GLY A 173 15.51 -14.23 -10.05
C GLY A 173 16.86 -13.59 -10.37
N ARG A 174 17.14 -13.28 -11.65
CA ARG A 174 18.38 -12.60 -12.05
C ARG A 174 18.23 -11.09 -11.83
N VAL A 175 19.17 -10.51 -11.09
CA VAL A 175 19.25 -9.05 -10.93
C VAL A 175 19.62 -8.42 -12.28
N VAL A 176 18.73 -7.58 -12.80
CA VAL A 176 18.93 -6.87 -14.09
C VAL A 176 19.76 -5.61 -13.89
N TRP A 177 19.43 -4.84 -12.86
CA TRP A 177 20.19 -3.67 -12.45
C TRP A 177 19.92 -3.33 -10.97
N THR A 178 20.84 -2.59 -10.37
CA THR A 178 20.69 -1.98 -9.05
C THR A 178 21.09 -0.50 -9.10
N ARG A 179 20.52 0.30 -8.20
CA ARG A 179 20.90 1.71 -8.00
C ARG A 179 20.98 2.00 -6.51
N GLN A 180 22.04 2.71 -6.13
CA GLN A 180 22.11 3.36 -4.83
C GLN A 180 21.22 4.61 -4.88
N ILE A 181 20.32 4.73 -3.92
CA ILE A 181 19.44 5.89 -3.74
C ILE A 181 19.91 6.61 -2.48
N ASP A 182 20.26 7.87 -2.65
CA ASP A 182 20.64 8.71 -1.50
C ASP A 182 19.40 8.99 -0.66
N GLN A 183 19.44 8.50 0.57
CA GLN A 183 18.44 8.77 1.58
C GLN A 183 18.96 9.86 2.52
N PRO A 184 18.13 10.82 2.92
CA PRO A 184 18.49 11.72 4.00
C PRO A 184 18.74 10.91 5.25
N VAL A 185 19.94 11.01 5.84
CA VAL A 185 20.28 10.30 7.07
C VAL A 185 19.54 10.95 8.23
N THR A 186 18.58 10.25 8.80
CA THR A 186 17.89 10.68 10.01
C THR A 186 18.66 10.16 11.22
N GLY A 187 19.65 10.90 11.68
CA GLY A 187 20.54 10.45 12.76
C GLY A 187 20.65 11.39 13.96
N GLN A 188 19.83 12.44 14.03
CA GLN A 188 19.86 13.36 15.16
C GLN A 188 18.68 13.12 16.11
N ALA A 189 18.98 13.09 17.39
CA ALA A 189 18.07 12.77 18.50
C ALA A 189 16.79 13.64 18.58
N ASP A 190 16.73 14.77 17.88
CA ASP A 190 15.62 15.72 17.94
C ASP A 190 14.50 15.45 16.96
N VAL A 191 14.64 14.42 16.12
CA VAL A 191 13.70 14.14 15.05
C VAL A 191 13.42 12.66 15.04
N GLY A 192 12.26 12.28 15.53
CA GLY A 192 11.85 10.89 15.68
C GLY A 192 12.12 10.04 14.43
N PRO A 193 13.06 9.10 14.47
CA PRO A 193 13.44 8.29 13.34
C PRO A 193 12.44 7.14 13.15
N PHE A 194 11.33 7.41 12.45
CA PHE A 194 10.28 6.41 12.25
C PHE A 194 10.64 5.38 11.19
N GLY A 195 11.64 5.65 10.37
CA GLY A 195 12.03 4.85 9.21
C GLY A 195 11.10 5.06 8.02
N PRO A 196 11.55 4.71 6.82
CA PRO A 196 10.75 4.81 5.60
C PRO A 196 9.67 3.72 5.51
N GLY A 197 8.70 3.91 4.60
CA GLY A 197 7.61 2.98 4.40
C GLY A 197 6.79 3.24 3.13
N ALA A 198 7.10 4.31 2.37
CA ALA A 198 6.45 4.59 1.10
C ALA A 198 6.91 3.60 0.03
N SER A 199 5.97 2.90 -0.59
CA SER A 199 6.25 1.96 -1.68
C SER A 199 6.50 2.69 -3.01
N PRO A 200 7.22 2.10 -3.97
CA PRO A 200 7.30 2.62 -5.32
C PRO A 200 5.94 2.56 -6.02
N ALA A 201 5.72 3.49 -6.96
CA ALA A 201 4.65 3.40 -7.95
C ALA A 201 5.26 3.17 -9.33
N ILE A 202 4.50 2.54 -10.23
CA ILE A 202 4.93 2.27 -11.60
C ILE A 202 3.88 2.76 -12.60
N TYR A 203 4.34 3.38 -13.67
CA TYR A 203 3.49 3.71 -14.81
C TYR A 203 4.29 3.64 -16.11
N ARG A 204 3.91 2.77 -17.02
CA ARG A 204 4.63 2.50 -18.27
C ARG A 204 6.11 2.17 -17.96
N ASN A 205 7.03 2.96 -18.50
CA ASN A 205 8.48 2.79 -18.30
C ASN A 205 9.07 3.63 -17.15
N ARG A 206 8.27 4.06 -16.19
CA ARG A 206 8.69 4.92 -15.07
C ARG A 206 8.36 4.31 -13.72
N LEU A 207 9.34 4.38 -12.84
CA LEU A 207 9.18 4.12 -11.41
C LEU A 207 9.20 5.44 -10.67
N PHE A 208 8.23 5.68 -9.79
CA PHE A 208 8.16 6.87 -8.96
C PHE A 208 8.43 6.50 -7.52
N LEU A 209 9.36 7.22 -6.91
CA LEU A 209 9.74 7.08 -5.51
C LEU A 209 9.52 8.41 -4.79
N VAL A 210 9.06 8.35 -3.55
CA VAL A 210 8.96 9.48 -2.63
C VAL A 210 9.69 9.17 -1.35
N SER A 211 10.35 10.19 -0.76
CA SER A 211 10.87 10.16 0.60
C SER A 211 10.34 11.38 1.33
N ASP A 212 9.57 11.14 2.39
CA ASP A 212 8.91 12.15 3.21
C ASP A 212 9.10 11.90 4.73
N GLU A 213 9.87 10.90 5.08
CA GLU A 213 10.18 10.50 6.45
C GLU A 213 11.21 11.41 7.15
N HIS A 214 12.00 12.17 6.40
CA HIS A 214 12.93 13.16 6.96
C HIS A 214 12.16 14.43 7.35
N PRO A 215 12.40 15.03 8.52
CA PRO A 215 11.61 16.17 8.99
C PRO A 215 11.74 17.43 8.15
N ASN A 216 12.89 17.65 7.52
CA ASN A 216 13.24 18.88 6.86
C ASN A 216 13.45 18.75 5.34
N VAL A 217 13.45 17.53 4.82
CA VAL A 217 13.70 17.26 3.39
C VAL A 217 12.60 16.34 2.85
N TRP A 218 12.07 16.72 1.73
CA TRP A 218 11.18 15.92 0.91
C TRP A 218 11.75 15.81 -0.49
N TRP A 219 11.63 14.64 -1.10
CA TRP A 219 11.90 14.48 -2.51
C TRP A 219 10.93 13.51 -3.18
N LEU A 220 10.71 13.76 -4.47
CA LEU A 220 9.99 12.89 -5.39
C LEU A 220 10.87 12.71 -6.63
N ALA A 221 11.00 11.48 -7.12
CA ALA A 221 11.84 11.19 -8.27
C ALA A 221 11.23 10.12 -9.19
N ALA A 222 11.56 10.20 -10.47
CA ALA A 222 11.25 9.15 -11.43
C ALA A 222 12.53 8.49 -11.93
N PHE A 223 12.45 7.18 -12.17
CA PHE A 223 13.52 6.35 -12.71
C PHE A 223 13.00 5.55 -13.90
N ASP A 224 13.88 5.34 -14.86
CA ASP A 224 13.61 4.48 -16.00
C ASP A 224 13.58 3.00 -15.59
N THR A 225 12.56 2.25 -16.04
CA THR A 225 12.41 0.83 -15.70
C THR A 225 13.44 -0.08 -16.34
N GLN A 226 14.01 0.31 -17.50
CA GLN A 226 14.92 -0.56 -18.24
C GLN A 226 16.32 -0.58 -17.63
N ALA A 227 16.83 0.59 -17.24
CA ALA A 227 18.19 0.75 -16.73
C ALA A 227 18.29 1.36 -15.33
N GLY A 228 17.17 1.75 -14.72
CA GLY A 228 17.14 2.41 -13.41
C GLY A 228 17.81 3.80 -13.42
N LYS A 229 17.92 4.44 -14.57
CA LYS A 229 18.48 5.79 -14.65
C LYS A 229 17.49 6.82 -14.10
N PRO A 230 17.95 7.82 -13.32
CA PRO A 230 17.06 8.90 -12.91
C PRO A 230 16.61 9.69 -14.16
N LEU A 231 15.30 9.94 -14.24
CA LEU A 231 14.68 10.75 -15.28
C LEU A 231 14.55 12.20 -14.81
N TRP A 232 14.07 12.37 -13.58
CA TRP A 232 13.96 13.66 -12.91
C TRP A 232 13.90 13.47 -11.39
N ARG A 233 14.23 14.51 -10.64
CA ARG A 233 14.08 14.59 -9.19
C ARG A 233 13.67 16.00 -8.77
N ILE A 234 12.66 16.08 -7.93
CA ILE A 234 12.25 17.28 -7.24
C ILE A 234 12.67 17.08 -5.78
N GLN A 235 13.34 18.06 -5.21
CA GLN A 235 13.72 18.06 -3.81
C GLN A 235 13.48 19.44 -3.24
N GLU A 236 12.83 19.47 -2.08
CA GLU A 236 12.50 20.72 -1.40
C GLU A 236 12.76 20.61 0.10
N ALA A 237 13.09 21.75 0.71
CA ALA A 237 12.97 21.89 2.14
C ALA A 237 11.50 21.85 2.54
N LYS A 238 11.20 21.30 3.71
CA LYS A 238 9.84 21.27 4.24
C LYS A 238 9.82 21.71 5.70
N GLU A 239 8.68 22.24 6.12
CA GLU A 239 8.36 22.37 7.53
C GLU A 239 8.18 20.99 8.15
N ARG A 240 8.31 20.90 9.49
CA ARG A 240 8.16 19.64 10.23
C ARG A 240 6.91 18.86 9.80
N GLY A 241 7.08 17.58 9.58
CA GLY A 241 6.04 16.63 9.18
C GLY A 241 6.68 15.35 8.68
N PHE A 242 5.90 14.29 8.65
CA PHE A 242 6.34 12.97 8.20
C PHE A 242 5.31 12.37 7.26
N GLY A 243 5.76 11.63 6.26
CA GLY A 243 4.89 10.94 5.33
C GLY A 243 5.40 9.56 4.94
N TRP A 244 4.47 8.65 4.80
CA TRP A 244 4.69 7.26 4.36
C TRP A 244 3.72 6.87 3.26
N SER A 245 3.00 7.85 2.72
CA SER A 245 2.02 7.63 1.66
C SER A 245 2.73 7.24 0.36
N THR A 246 2.29 6.15 -0.24
CA THR A 246 2.75 5.71 -1.56
C THR A 246 2.25 6.67 -2.64
N PRO A 247 3.06 7.09 -3.62
CA PRO A 247 2.59 7.86 -4.76
C PRO A 247 1.50 7.11 -5.53
N PHE A 248 0.50 7.82 -6.01
CA PHE A 248 -0.61 7.25 -6.76
C PHE A 248 -0.67 7.82 -8.17
N VAL A 249 -0.73 6.96 -9.17
CA VAL A 249 -0.95 7.38 -10.57
C VAL A 249 -2.44 7.41 -10.84
N TRP A 250 -2.97 8.59 -11.08
CA TRP A 250 -4.36 8.83 -11.39
C TRP A 250 -4.57 9.04 -12.87
N GLU A 251 -5.14 8.04 -13.54
CA GLU A 251 -5.55 8.13 -14.94
C GLU A 251 -7.03 8.52 -15.00
N HIS A 252 -7.32 9.58 -15.70
CA HIS A 252 -8.69 10.04 -15.97
C HIS A 252 -8.76 10.66 -17.37
N GLY A 253 -9.97 10.90 -17.88
CA GLY A 253 -10.18 11.27 -19.29
C GLY A 253 -9.43 12.51 -19.79
N ALA A 254 -9.03 13.43 -18.89
CA ALA A 254 -8.30 14.65 -19.26
C ALA A 254 -6.77 14.44 -19.33
N ARG A 255 -6.19 13.65 -18.40
CA ARG A 255 -4.73 13.45 -18.31
C ARG A 255 -4.37 12.34 -17.30
N THR A 256 -3.08 12.00 -17.27
CA THR A 256 -2.48 11.16 -16.21
C THR A 256 -1.73 12.05 -15.24
N GLU A 257 -2.00 11.87 -13.95
CA GLU A 257 -1.42 12.65 -12.85
C GLU A 257 -0.69 11.74 -11.86
N LEU A 258 0.43 12.21 -11.33
CA LEU A 258 1.12 11.62 -10.20
C LEU A 258 0.74 12.36 -8.93
N ILE A 259 0.01 11.70 -8.05
CA ILE A 259 -0.50 12.26 -6.81
C ILE A 259 0.40 11.87 -5.64
N THR A 260 0.79 12.85 -4.83
CA THR A 260 1.49 12.64 -3.57
C THR A 260 0.75 13.31 -2.42
N VAL A 261 0.80 12.68 -1.25
CA VAL A 261 0.24 13.23 -0.02
C VAL A 261 1.42 13.46 0.93
N SER A 262 1.84 14.70 1.05
CA SER A 262 3.07 15.07 1.76
C SER A 262 3.01 16.53 2.18
N LYS A 263 3.86 16.95 3.11
CA LYS A 263 4.02 18.36 3.50
C LYS A 263 2.70 19.06 3.89
N ARG A 264 1.78 18.32 4.54
CA ARG A 264 0.44 18.79 4.90
C ARG A 264 -0.44 19.20 3.71
N ARG A 265 -0.14 18.68 2.52
CA ARG A 265 -0.91 18.95 1.30
C ARG A 265 -0.97 17.74 0.38
N VAL A 266 -1.97 17.76 -0.49
CA VAL A 266 -2.03 16.92 -1.68
C VAL A 266 -1.33 17.66 -2.81
N ASN A 267 -0.46 17.00 -3.53
CA ASN A 267 0.21 17.57 -4.69
C ASN A 267 -0.05 16.69 -5.91
N SER A 268 -0.25 17.33 -7.05
CA SER A 268 -0.34 16.67 -8.34
C SER A 268 0.76 17.16 -9.27
N TYR A 269 1.33 16.21 -10.00
CA TYR A 269 2.35 16.43 -11.02
C TYR A 269 1.95 15.70 -12.29
N ASP A 270 2.46 16.17 -13.44
CA ASP A 270 2.48 15.32 -14.62
C ASP A 270 3.55 14.21 -14.46
N ILE A 271 3.56 13.25 -15.38
CA ILE A 271 4.52 12.12 -15.32
C ILE A 271 5.98 12.55 -15.56
N ASP A 272 6.22 13.79 -16.00
CA ASP A 272 7.53 14.40 -16.20
C ASP A 272 7.95 15.30 -15.00
N GLY A 273 7.14 15.31 -13.92
CA GLY A 273 7.45 15.98 -12.65
C GLY A 273 7.06 17.46 -12.62
N ARG A 274 6.32 17.98 -13.61
CA ARG A 274 5.83 19.36 -13.57
C ARG A 274 4.63 19.48 -12.65
N PRO A 275 4.59 20.43 -11.71
CA PRO A 275 3.46 20.61 -10.82
C PRO A 275 2.20 21.03 -11.61
N LEU A 276 1.06 20.44 -11.29
CA LEU A 276 -0.23 20.72 -11.91
C LEU A 276 -1.16 21.49 -10.97
N TRP A 277 -1.32 20.99 -9.76
CA TRP A 277 -2.13 21.61 -8.71
C TRP A 277 -1.71 21.14 -7.32
N HIS A 278 -2.16 21.86 -6.31
CA HIS A 278 -2.03 21.45 -4.91
C HIS A 278 -3.23 21.86 -4.07
N LEU A 279 -3.43 21.16 -2.94
CA LEU A 279 -4.44 21.43 -1.94
C LEU A 279 -3.80 21.38 -0.55
N ASN A 280 -3.79 22.50 0.16
CA ASN A 280 -3.31 22.58 1.54
C ASN A 280 -4.39 22.11 2.54
N GLY A 281 -3.98 21.78 3.76
CA GLY A 281 -4.92 21.47 4.84
C GLY A 281 -4.92 20.00 5.27
N LEU A 282 -3.84 19.25 5.01
CA LEU A 282 -3.65 17.92 5.60
C LEU A 282 -3.06 18.02 7.02
N SER A 283 -3.14 16.93 7.78
CA SER A 283 -2.51 16.81 9.10
C SER A 283 -0.99 16.63 9.01
N GLY A 284 -0.30 16.67 10.16
CA GLY A 284 1.16 16.64 10.22
C GLY A 284 1.82 15.32 9.83
N SER A 285 1.05 14.22 9.74
CA SER A 285 1.56 12.91 9.34
C SER A 285 0.61 12.26 8.33
N THR A 286 1.18 11.77 7.23
CA THR A 286 0.43 11.26 6.08
C THR A 286 0.84 9.81 5.80
N THR A 287 0.01 8.86 6.20
CA THR A 287 0.22 7.42 5.94
C THR A 287 -0.73 6.87 4.88
N PRO A 288 -2.04 7.21 4.91
CA PRO A 288 -2.98 6.69 3.93
C PRO A 288 -2.57 7.05 2.50
N THR A 289 -2.60 6.06 1.62
CA THR A 289 -2.33 6.24 0.19
C THR A 289 -3.56 6.83 -0.49
N PRO A 290 -3.43 7.87 -1.33
CA PRO A 290 -4.52 8.38 -2.15
C PRO A 290 -4.96 7.32 -3.17
N PHE A 291 -6.21 7.38 -3.58
CA PHE A 291 -6.78 6.46 -4.56
C PHE A 291 -7.93 7.11 -5.32
N ALA A 292 -8.31 6.53 -6.45
CA ALA A 292 -9.46 6.96 -7.21
C ALA A 292 -10.57 5.90 -7.21
N ALA A 293 -11.81 6.35 -7.15
CA ALA A 293 -13.00 5.55 -7.33
C ALA A 293 -14.11 6.40 -7.97
N ASP A 294 -14.88 5.82 -8.87
CA ASP A 294 -16.01 6.47 -9.56
C ASP A 294 -15.65 7.85 -10.17
N GLY A 295 -14.43 7.98 -10.70
CA GLY A 295 -13.91 9.21 -11.33
C GLY A 295 -13.46 10.31 -10.37
N LEU A 296 -13.51 10.07 -9.06
CA LEU A 296 -13.07 11.01 -8.03
C LEU A 296 -11.77 10.53 -7.38
N LEU A 297 -10.91 11.47 -6.96
CA LEU A 297 -9.70 11.21 -6.19
C LEU A 297 -10.00 11.42 -4.70
N TYR A 298 -9.61 10.47 -3.87
CA TYR A 298 -9.72 10.50 -2.41
C TYR A 298 -8.34 10.65 -1.80
N ALA A 299 -8.13 11.73 -1.03
CA ALA A 299 -6.90 12.00 -0.32
C ALA A 299 -7.18 12.31 1.15
N SER A 300 -6.34 11.80 2.04
CA SER A 300 -6.59 11.91 3.49
C SER A 300 -5.32 11.87 4.31
N SER A 301 -5.39 12.39 5.56
CA SER A 301 -4.34 12.22 6.57
C SER A 301 -4.93 12.32 7.97
N GLY A 302 -4.47 11.52 8.92
CA GLY A 302 -5.17 11.33 10.18
C GLY A 302 -4.37 11.40 11.49
N TYR A 303 -3.18 12.00 11.54
CA TYR A 303 -2.39 12.10 12.77
C TYR A 303 -1.49 13.36 12.78
N PRO A 304 -1.14 13.94 13.95
CA PRO A 304 -1.74 13.72 15.27
C PRO A 304 -3.00 14.56 15.49
N GLY A 305 -3.84 14.15 16.45
CA GLY A 305 -4.94 14.96 16.99
C GLY A 305 -6.31 14.73 16.35
N ALA A 306 -7.21 15.69 16.56
CA ALA A 306 -8.61 15.59 16.14
C ALA A 306 -8.81 15.94 14.65
N PHE A 307 -7.93 16.75 14.08
CA PHE A 307 -8.00 17.15 12.67
C PHE A 307 -7.54 16.00 11.77
N ARG A 308 -8.49 15.37 11.10
CA ARG A 308 -8.32 14.15 10.29
C ARG A 308 -9.03 14.31 8.94
N PRO A 309 -8.52 15.20 8.06
CA PRO A 309 -9.24 15.59 6.86
C PRO A 309 -9.25 14.49 5.79
N VAL A 310 -10.40 14.35 5.15
CA VAL A 310 -10.60 13.70 3.86
C VAL A 310 -11.01 14.76 2.86
N TYR A 311 -10.36 14.77 1.71
CA TYR A 311 -10.73 15.58 0.55
C TYR A 311 -11.07 14.67 -0.62
N VAL A 312 -12.17 15.01 -1.31
CA VAL A 312 -12.60 14.30 -2.52
C VAL A 312 -12.54 15.29 -3.68
N ILE A 313 -11.73 14.95 -4.69
CA ILE A 313 -11.29 15.90 -5.70
C ILE A 313 -11.78 15.43 -7.08
N ARG A 314 -12.33 16.37 -7.85
CA ARG A 314 -12.76 16.17 -9.23
C ARG A 314 -11.57 16.21 -10.19
N PRO A 315 -11.63 15.50 -11.31
CA PRO A 315 -10.61 15.61 -12.36
C PRO A 315 -10.60 17.01 -12.97
N GLY A 316 -9.44 17.39 -13.55
CA GLY A 316 -9.27 18.67 -14.24
C GLY A 316 -8.77 19.83 -13.36
N ALA A 317 -8.46 19.59 -12.11
CA ALA A 317 -7.95 20.61 -11.18
C ALA A 317 -6.63 21.24 -11.70
N SER A 318 -6.43 22.55 -11.41
CA SER A 318 -5.20 23.27 -11.75
C SER A 318 -4.88 24.36 -10.71
N GLY A 319 -3.59 24.64 -10.48
CA GLY A 319 -3.14 25.68 -9.56
C GLY A 319 -3.41 25.35 -8.08
N ASP A 320 -3.73 26.35 -7.28
CA ASP A 320 -4.09 26.18 -5.87
C ASP A 320 -5.60 25.96 -5.73
N ILE A 321 -6.00 24.76 -5.29
CA ILE A 321 -7.40 24.39 -5.09
C ILE A 321 -7.77 24.32 -3.60
N THR A 322 -6.98 24.94 -2.74
CA THR A 322 -7.20 24.96 -1.30
C THR A 322 -8.56 25.59 -0.96
N LEU A 323 -9.30 24.95 -0.07
CA LEU A 323 -10.56 25.50 0.46
C LEU A 323 -10.28 26.72 1.34
N LYS A 324 -11.13 27.74 1.23
CA LYS A 324 -11.12 28.87 2.14
C LYS A 324 -11.68 28.46 3.51
N GLU A 325 -11.41 29.26 4.51
CA GLU A 325 -11.94 29.03 5.86
C GLU A 325 -13.47 28.91 5.85
N GLY A 326 -13.96 27.82 6.45
CA GLY A 326 -15.39 27.50 6.51
C GLY A 326 -15.97 26.80 5.27
N GLU A 327 -15.22 26.72 4.17
CA GLU A 327 -15.67 25.97 2.99
C GLU A 327 -15.45 24.46 3.15
N THR A 328 -16.36 23.67 2.62
CA THR A 328 -16.26 22.21 2.55
C THR A 328 -16.19 21.69 1.12
N SER A 329 -16.35 22.55 0.12
CA SER A 329 -16.29 22.25 -1.31
C SER A 329 -15.96 23.50 -2.12
N ASN A 330 -15.44 23.29 -3.34
CA ASN A 330 -15.28 24.34 -4.35
C ASN A 330 -15.42 23.73 -5.76
N GLU A 331 -14.98 24.42 -6.81
CA GLU A 331 -15.03 23.90 -8.18
C GLU A 331 -14.38 22.50 -8.30
N PHE A 332 -13.20 22.28 -7.70
CA PHE A 332 -12.43 21.04 -7.82
C PHE A 332 -12.57 20.12 -6.60
N VAL A 333 -12.84 20.63 -5.43
CA VAL A 333 -13.12 19.81 -4.25
C VAL A 333 -14.62 19.51 -4.21
N ALA A 334 -14.98 18.23 -4.45
CA ALA A 334 -16.37 17.79 -4.44
C ALA A 334 -16.98 17.94 -3.05
N TRP A 335 -16.26 17.50 -2.04
CA TRP A 335 -16.57 17.67 -0.63
C TRP A 335 -15.32 17.39 0.23
N SER A 336 -15.36 17.84 1.46
CA SER A 336 -14.34 17.54 2.48
C SER A 336 -14.98 17.30 3.84
N ASN A 337 -14.27 16.56 4.68
CA ASN A 337 -14.69 16.33 6.07
C ASN A 337 -13.44 16.30 6.97
N PRO A 338 -13.39 17.12 8.05
CA PRO A 338 -12.20 17.29 8.88
C PRO A 338 -11.97 16.15 9.89
N ALA A 339 -12.84 15.12 9.95
CA ALA A 339 -12.82 14.11 11.02
C ALA A 339 -12.82 12.64 10.54
N LEU A 340 -12.77 12.37 9.24
CA LEU A 340 -12.95 11.02 8.67
C LEU A 340 -11.66 10.28 8.35
N ALA A 341 -10.54 10.97 8.22
CA ALA A 341 -9.29 10.31 7.85
C ALA A 341 -8.79 9.37 8.94
N THR A 342 -8.21 8.29 8.50
CA THR A 342 -7.57 7.26 9.31
C THR A 342 -6.10 7.59 9.56
N TYR A 343 -5.46 6.89 10.47
CA TYR A 343 -4.01 7.08 10.74
C TYR A 343 -3.16 6.14 9.88
N LEU A 344 -3.27 4.83 10.06
CA LEU A 344 -2.45 3.83 9.34
C LEU A 344 -3.20 3.24 8.14
N PRO A 345 -4.41 2.65 8.29
CA PRO A 345 -5.12 2.09 7.16
C PRO A 345 -5.52 3.16 6.16
N SER A 346 -5.41 2.90 4.87
CA SER A 346 -6.05 3.74 3.85
C SER A 346 -7.56 3.49 3.85
N PRO A 347 -8.42 4.49 3.65
CA PRO A 347 -9.86 4.29 3.46
C PRO A 347 -10.17 3.43 2.24
N ILE A 348 -11.42 3.01 2.10
CA ILE A 348 -11.91 2.23 0.97
C ILE A 348 -13.22 2.82 0.45
N VAL A 349 -13.40 2.83 -0.88
CA VAL A 349 -14.70 3.09 -1.51
C VAL A 349 -15.22 1.79 -2.09
N TYR A 350 -16.37 1.35 -1.61
CA TYR A 350 -17.04 0.15 -2.11
C TYR A 350 -18.55 0.35 -2.12
N ARG A 351 -19.22 0.04 -3.24
CA ARG A 351 -20.67 0.21 -3.43
C ARG A 351 -21.17 1.61 -3.04
N ASN A 352 -20.48 2.65 -3.55
CA ASN A 352 -20.74 4.06 -3.27
C ASN A 352 -20.59 4.47 -1.79
N GLN A 353 -19.88 3.69 -0.98
CA GLN A 353 -19.60 4.00 0.42
C GLN A 353 -18.12 4.24 0.64
N LEU A 354 -17.74 5.42 1.12
CA LEU A 354 -16.41 5.68 1.66
C LEU A 354 -16.37 5.21 3.10
N CYS A 355 -15.60 4.16 3.36
CA CYS A 355 -15.50 3.60 4.70
C CYS A 355 -14.09 3.80 5.27
N SER A 356 -14.02 4.24 6.52
CA SER A 356 -12.80 4.56 7.27
C SER A 356 -12.61 3.63 8.45
N LEU A 357 -11.51 2.88 8.45
CA LEU A 357 -11.05 2.03 9.54
C LEU A 357 -10.02 2.78 10.38
N PHE A 358 -10.37 3.18 11.58
CA PHE A 358 -9.44 3.82 12.50
C PHE A 358 -8.55 2.79 13.18
N ALA A 359 -7.29 3.11 13.36
CA ALA A 359 -6.29 2.20 13.91
C ALA A 359 -6.65 1.59 15.28
N ARG A 360 -7.53 2.24 16.05
CA ARG A 360 -8.06 1.72 17.32
C ARG A 360 -9.35 0.91 17.18
N GLY A 361 -9.72 0.48 15.98
CA GLY A 361 -10.87 -0.40 15.73
C GLY A 361 -12.23 0.30 15.76
N LEU A 362 -12.31 1.58 15.47
CA LEU A 362 -13.55 2.24 15.10
C LEU A 362 -13.73 2.18 13.59
N PHE A 363 -14.97 2.09 13.12
CA PHE A 363 -15.31 2.02 11.71
C PHE A 363 -16.54 2.88 11.42
N THR A 364 -16.52 3.58 10.29
CA THR A 364 -17.62 4.45 9.85
C THR A 364 -17.73 4.44 8.34
N CYS A 365 -18.92 4.63 7.80
CA CYS A 365 -19.14 4.75 6.36
C CYS A 365 -19.98 5.98 6.01
N HIS A 366 -19.64 6.60 4.88
CA HIS A 366 -20.26 7.80 4.35
C HIS A 366 -20.54 7.58 2.87
N ASP A 367 -21.54 8.24 2.32
CA ASP A 367 -21.77 8.28 0.87
C ASP A 367 -20.52 8.85 0.18
N ALA A 368 -19.95 8.10 -0.76
CA ALA A 368 -18.67 8.43 -1.36
C ALA A 368 -18.71 9.70 -2.20
N LYS A 369 -19.86 10.06 -2.79
CA LYS A 369 -20.02 11.21 -3.67
C LYS A 369 -20.36 12.50 -2.94
N THR A 370 -21.02 12.40 -1.79
CA THR A 370 -21.57 13.55 -1.07
C THR A 370 -20.95 13.77 0.31
N GLY A 371 -20.27 12.77 0.88
CA GLY A 371 -19.76 12.79 2.25
C GLY A 371 -20.84 12.66 3.33
N LYS A 372 -22.13 12.44 2.96
CA LYS A 372 -23.21 12.25 3.93
C LYS A 372 -22.99 10.98 4.73
N GLU A 373 -23.11 11.08 6.05
CA GLU A 373 -22.98 9.92 6.94
C GLU A 373 -24.05 8.88 6.64
N ILE A 374 -23.63 7.61 6.47
CA ILE A 374 -24.49 6.44 6.37
C ILE A 374 -24.67 5.84 7.77
N TYR A 375 -23.55 5.61 8.46
CA TYR A 375 -23.52 5.33 9.88
C TYR A 375 -22.23 5.87 10.52
N GLY A 376 -22.35 6.35 11.73
CA GLY A 376 -21.26 6.92 12.50
C GLY A 376 -20.29 5.85 13.01
N ARG A 377 -19.35 6.27 13.86
CA ARG A 377 -18.28 5.41 14.37
C ARG A 377 -18.83 4.25 15.21
N GLN A 378 -18.60 3.04 14.77
CA GLN A 378 -18.93 1.80 15.44
C GLN A 378 -17.66 1.08 15.91
N ARG A 379 -17.69 0.45 17.08
CA ARG A 379 -16.60 -0.37 17.60
C ARG A 379 -16.65 -1.76 16.96
N ILE A 380 -15.54 -2.19 16.31
CA ILE A 380 -15.44 -3.53 15.69
C ILE A 380 -15.39 -4.60 16.79
N ASP A 381 -14.35 -4.55 17.61
CA ASP A 381 -14.14 -5.48 18.72
C ASP A 381 -13.34 -4.76 19.83
N PRO A 382 -13.85 -4.67 21.05
CA PRO A 382 -13.12 -4.10 22.17
C PRO A 382 -11.84 -4.85 22.55
N GLN A 383 -11.75 -6.14 22.18
CA GLN A 383 -10.60 -6.99 22.48
C GLN A 383 -9.50 -6.91 21.41
N ALA A 384 -9.77 -6.33 20.23
CA ALA A 384 -8.78 -6.20 19.19
C ALA A 384 -7.70 -5.19 19.59
N SER A 385 -6.44 -5.58 19.50
CA SER A 385 -5.29 -4.77 19.90
C SER A 385 -5.06 -3.55 19.01
N GLY A 386 -5.40 -3.64 17.70
CA GLY A 386 -5.26 -2.55 16.75
C GLY A 386 -5.43 -2.99 15.30
N PHE A 387 -5.47 -2.02 14.39
CA PHE A 387 -5.64 -2.21 12.96
C PHE A 387 -4.63 -1.35 12.20
N SER A 388 -3.73 -1.97 11.46
CA SER A 388 -2.72 -1.30 10.65
C SER A 388 -2.81 -1.62 9.16
N ALA A 389 -3.35 -2.79 8.80
CA ALA A 389 -3.63 -3.15 7.42
C ALA A 389 -4.85 -2.39 6.87
N SER A 390 -4.80 -2.04 5.59
CA SER A 390 -5.92 -1.38 4.92
C SER A 390 -7.05 -2.36 4.61
N PRO A 391 -8.33 -1.94 4.66
CA PRO A 391 -9.48 -2.75 4.29
C PRO A 391 -9.42 -3.20 2.83
N TRP A 392 -10.15 -4.30 2.54
CA TRP A 392 -10.41 -4.75 1.18
C TRP A 392 -11.88 -5.20 1.05
N ALA A 393 -12.39 -5.31 -0.19
CA ALA A 393 -13.80 -5.62 -0.41
C ALA A 393 -14.06 -6.42 -1.67
N TYR A 394 -15.03 -7.33 -1.60
CA TYR A 394 -15.65 -8.10 -2.69
C TYR A 394 -16.94 -8.78 -2.20
N ASN A 395 -17.78 -9.26 -3.12
CA ASN A 395 -18.98 -10.05 -2.86
C ASN A 395 -19.93 -9.42 -1.83
N GLY A 396 -20.04 -8.08 -1.81
CA GLY A 396 -20.86 -7.37 -0.83
C GLY A 396 -20.29 -7.38 0.59
N ARG A 397 -19.00 -7.64 0.76
CA ARG A 397 -18.31 -7.72 2.05
C ARG A 397 -17.17 -6.72 2.12
N ILE A 398 -16.91 -6.20 3.31
CA ILE A 398 -15.72 -5.42 3.65
C ILE A 398 -14.96 -6.20 4.72
N PHE A 399 -13.65 -6.36 4.51
CA PHE A 399 -12.78 -7.15 5.37
C PHE A 399 -11.79 -6.26 6.08
N LEU A 400 -11.63 -6.46 7.39
CA LEU A 400 -10.82 -5.63 8.29
C LEU A 400 -9.89 -6.54 9.10
N ALA A 401 -8.57 -6.48 8.81
CA ALA A 401 -7.59 -7.29 9.54
C ALA A 401 -7.08 -6.56 10.79
N SER A 402 -7.19 -7.21 11.94
CA SER A 402 -6.55 -6.76 13.17
C SER A 402 -5.10 -7.25 13.26
N GLU A 403 -4.29 -6.57 14.07
CA GLU A 403 -2.92 -6.99 14.34
C GLU A 403 -2.84 -8.32 15.09
N ASP A 404 -3.90 -8.74 15.76
CA ASP A 404 -3.99 -10.05 16.41
C ASP A 404 -4.08 -11.23 15.42
N GLY A 405 -4.31 -10.92 14.14
CA GLY A 405 -4.49 -11.91 13.07
C GLY A 405 -5.93 -12.35 12.87
N ASP A 406 -6.87 -11.61 13.41
CA ASP A 406 -8.29 -11.79 13.15
C ASP A 406 -8.74 -10.89 12.00
N VAL A 407 -9.58 -11.42 11.13
CA VAL A 407 -10.19 -10.67 10.02
C VAL A 407 -11.70 -10.62 10.21
N TYR A 408 -12.21 -9.43 10.48
CA TYR A 408 -13.63 -9.16 10.64
C TYR A 408 -14.28 -8.96 9.29
N VAL A 409 -15.40 -9.65 9.04
CA VAL A 409 -16.14 -9.59 7.78
C VAL A 409 -17.43 -8.83 8.02
N LEU A 410 -17.56 -7.68 7.37
CA LEU A 410 -18.71 -6.80 7.47
C LEU A 410 -19.59 -6.89 6.23
N GLU A 411 -20.88 -6.71 6.39
CA GLU A 411 -21.79 -6.47 5.27
C GLU A 411 -21.58 -5.04 4.74
N ALA A 412 -21.39 -4.91 3.42
CA ALA A 412 -21.41 -3.60 2.76
C ALA A 412 -22.87 -3.15 2.58
N GLY A 413 -23.37 -2.31 3.49
CA GLY A 413 -24.77 -1.93 3.52
C GLY A 413 -25.03 -0.66 4.34
N PRO A 414 -26.31 -0.29 4.51
CA PRO A 414 -26.68 0.97 5.16
C PRO A 414 -26.53 0.95 6.69
N GLN A 415 -26.20 -0.20 7.26
CA GLN A 415 -26.02 -0.38 8.70
C GLN A 415 -24.72 -1.12 9.00
N PHE A 416 -24.10 -0.78 10.12
CA PHE A 416 -22.95 -1.52 10.62
C PHE A 416 -23.37 -2.94 11.06
N LYS A 417 -22.81 -3.97 10.40
CA LYS A 417 -23.11 -5.35 10.71
C LYS A 417 -21.88 -6.23 10.47
N ILE A 418 -21.37 -6.81 11.53
CA ILE A 418 -20.33 -7.85 11.48
C ILE A 418 -21.04 -9.18 11.20
N LEU A 419 -20.62 -9.87 10.15
CA LEU A 419 -21.18 -11.16 9.75
C LEU A 419 -20.49 -12.30 10.50
N HIS A 420 -19.17 -12.27 10.53
CA HIS A 420 -18.33 -13.25 11.23
C HIS A 420 -16.89 -12.75 11.35
N LYS A 421 -16.06 -13.56 11.99
CA LYS A 421 -14.64 -13.32 12.20
C LYS A 421 -13.85 -14.55 11.77
N ASN A 422 -12.84 -14.34 10.92
CA ASN A 422 -11.87 -15.35 10.53
C ASN A 422 -10.58 -15.18 11.34
N SER A 423 -9.83 -16.24 11.61
CA SER A 423 -8.57 -16.13 12.33
C SER A 423 -7.43 -16.77 11.55
N MET A 424 -6.29 -16.08 11.49
CA MET A 424 -5.05 -16.61 10.92
C MET A 424 -4.19 -17.33 11.97
N GLY A 425 -4.46 -17.11 13.27
CA GLY A 425 -3.64 -17.61 14.36
C GLY A 425 -2.23 -17.02 14.40
N GLU A 426 -1.98 -15.99 13.61
CA GLU A 426 -0.70 -15.26 13.51
C GLU A 426 -0.96 -13.77 13.29
N MET A 427 -0.12 -12.92 13.85
CA MET A 427 -0.18 -11.48 13.70
C MET A 427 -0.15 -11.05 12.23
N ILE A 428 -1.05 -10.14 11.84
CA ILE A 428 -1.02 -9.39 10.58
C ILE A 428 -0.59 -7.96 10.90
N HIS A 429 0.44 -7.46 10.22
CA HIS A 429 0.92 -6.11 10.44
C HIS A 429 1.10 -5.36 9.12
N THR A 430 0.38 -4.28 8.93
CA THR A 430 0.35 -3.36 7.78
C THR A 430 0.09 -3.97 6.39
N ALA A 431 0.57 -5.19 6.12
CA ALA A 431 0.39 -5.83 4.82
C ALA A 431 -1.09 -6.01 4.49
N SER A 432 -1.52 -5.49 3.36
CA SER A 432 -2.84 -5.76 2.78
C SER A 432 -2.76 -6.98 1.84
N PRO A 433 -3.80 -7.80 1.72
CA PRO A 433 -3.75 -8.99 0.87
C PRO A 433 -3.68 -8.63 -0.62
N ALA A 434 -3.15 -9.56 -1.42
CA ALA A 434 -3.42 -9.60 -2.85
C ALA A 434 -4.67 -10.45 -3.11
N ILE A 435 -5.56 -9.98 -3.99
CA ILE A 435 -6.84 -10.62 -4.31
C ILE A 435 -6.82 -10.98 -5.80
N VAL A 436 -6.57 -12.23 -6.11
CA VAL A 436 -6.35 -12.67 -7.49
C VAL A 436 -6.85 -14.09 -7.72
N GLN A 437 -7.32 -14.37 -8.92
CA GLN A 437 -7.63 -15.72 -9.40
C GLN A 437 -8.52 -16.50 -8.40
N GLY A 438 -9.54 -15.83 -7.82
CA GLY A 438 -10.46 -16.44 -6.86
C GLY A 438 -9.83 -16.76 -5.49
N SER A 439 -8.71 -16.14 -5.14
CA SER A 439 -7.95 -16.41 -3.91
C SER A 439 -7.45 -15.12 -3.27
N LEU A 440 -7.12 -15.21 -1.98
CA LEU A 440 -6.38 -14.19 -1.24
C LEU A 440 -4.96 -14.69 -0.98
N ILE A 441 -3.96 -13.84 -1.19
CA ILE A 441 -2.61 -14.06 -0.69
C ILE A 441 -2.41 -13.11 0.49
N ILE A 442 -2.32 -13.67 1.69
CA ILE A 442 -2.20 -12.90 2.95
C ILE A 442 -0.81 -13.12 3.52
N ARG A 443 -0.13 -12.02 3.87
CA ARG A 443 1.12 -12.05 4.60
C ARG A 443 0.87 -11.81 6.08
N THR A 444 1.33 -12.75 6.91
CA THR A 444 1.47 -12.59 8.36
C THR A 444 2.93 -12.25 8.70
N VAL A 445 3.22 -12.03 9.97
CA VAL A 445 4.59 -11.71 10.43
C VAL A 445 5.60 -12.81 10.06
N SER A 446 5.18 -14.06 10.01
CA SER A 446 6.09 -15.21 9.77
C SER A 446 5.76 -16.04 8.53
N SER A 447 4.61 -15.84 7.92
CA SER A 447 4.10 -16.74 6.88
C SER A 447 3.42 -16.01 5.73
N LEU A 448 3.34 -16.71 4.61
CA LEU A 448 2.50 -16.37 3.47
C LEU A 448 1.42 -17.43 3.34
N TRP A 449 0.18 -17.00 3.13
CA TRP A 449 -0.99 -17.87 3.08
C TRP A 449 -1.72 -17.66 1.77
N LYS A 450 -2.17 -18.75 1.15
CA LYS A 450 -3.19 -18.69 0.12
C LYS A 450 -4.51 -19.20 0.68
N ILE A 451 -5.49 -18.31 0.72
CA ILE A 451 -6.85 -18.59 1.12
C ILE A 451 -7.69 -18.72 -0.15
N ALA A 452 -8.30 -19.88 -0.34
CA ALA A 452 -9.15 -20.20 -1.47
C ALA A 452 -10.25 -21.16 -1.04
N ARG A 453 -11.40 -21.11 -1.68
CA ARG A 453 -12.45 -22.12 -1.43
C ARG A 453 -11.90 -23.51 -1.76
N THR A 454 -11.90 -24.40 -0.78
CA THR A 454 -11.64 -25.81 -1.03
C THR A 454 -12.92 -26.45 -1.53
N THR A 455 -12.95 -26.86 -2.79
CA THR A 455 -14.02 -27.77 -3.29
C THR A 455 -13.95 -29.05 -2.46
N ARG A 456 -15.02 -29.30 -1.70
CA ARG A 456 -15.21 -30.61 -1.03
C ARG A 456 -15.53 -31.67 -2.07
#